data_da594f830e6b6a545a521a792fc758dd
#
_entry.id   da594f830e6b6a545a521a792fc758dd
#
_cell.length_a   1.000
_cell.length_b   1.000
_cell.length_c   1.000
_cell.angle_alpha   90.00
_cell.angle_beta   90.00
_cell.angle_gamma   90.00
#
_symmetry.space_group_name_H-M   'P 1'
#
loop_
_entity.id
_entity.type
_entity.pdbx_description
1 polymer ?
#
loop_
_entity_poly.entity_id
_entity_poly.type
_entity_poly.pdbx_seq_one_letter_code
_entity_poly.pdbx_strand_id
1 'polypeptide(L)'
;ERAAKAAENSDNVFFTIGSTVIRKAEGAKIERLAQWMKDNPSYNVTLVGYADRETGTAAGNVKLSENRAKVVKERLVELGIPESRIASAFKGDTVQPFAENEKNRVVTCTLE
;
A
#
# COMPACT_ATOMS: atom_id res chain seq x y z
N GLU A 1 10.13 5.73 20.84
CA GLU A 1 8.89 5.03 20.90
C GLU A 1 8.61 4.23 19.65
N ARG A 2 8.16 3.00 19.86
CA ARG A 2 7.84 2.09 18.77
C ARG A 2 6.72 2.64 17.89
N ALA A 3 5.62 3.10 18.48
CA ALA A 3 4.47 3.60 17.72
C ALA A 3 4.81 4.86 16.93
N ALA A 4 5.62 5.75 17.48
CA ALA A 4 6.04 6.96 16.80
C ALA A 4 6.94 6.65 15.61
N LYS A 5 7.89 5.73 15.77
CA LYS A 5 8.77 5.30 14.68
C LYS A 5 7.98 4.61 13.58
N ALA A 6 7.01 3.77 13.94
CA ALA A 6 6.15 3.12 12.97
C ALA A 6 5.37 4.17 12.16
N ALA A 7 4.76 5.13 12.82
CA ALA A 7 3.99 6.18 12.15
C ALA A 7 4.85 7.03 11.21
N GLU A 8 6.06 7.40 11.65
CA GLU A 8 6.98 8.22 10.86
C GLU A 8 7.44 7.53 9.57
N ASN A 9 7.53 6.21 9.60
CA ASN A 9 8.10 5.44 8.49
C ASN A 9 7.04 4.70 7.69
N SER A 10 5.78 4.77 8.09
CA SER A 10 4.65 4.31 7.28
C SER A 10 4.46 5.23 6.09
N ASP A 11 3.91 4.72 5.00
CA ASP A 11 3.74 5.54 3.80
C ASP A 11 2.54 5.05 3.00
N ASN A 12 2.23 5.79 1.95
CA ASN A 12 1.13 5.49 1.05
C ASN A 12 1.65 5.44 -0.39
N VAL A 13 1.22 4.43 -1.13
CA VAL A 13 1.61 4.25 -2.54
C VAL A 13 0.38 4.58 -3.39
N PHE A 14 0.49 5.62 -4.21
CA PHE A 14 -0.62 6.14 -5.02
C PHE A 14 -0.59 5.61 -6.44
N PHE A 15 -1.78 5.48 -7.02
CA PHE A 15 -1.97 4.94 -8.37
C PHE A 15 -2.81 5.90 -9.22
N THR A 16 -2.70 5.75 -10.54
CA THR A 16 -3.57 6.47 -11.48
C THR A 16 -4.85 5.68 -11.72
N ILE A 17 -5.82 6.31 -12.39
CA ILE A 17 -7.14 5.72 -12.67
C ILE A 17 -6.99 4.32 -13.28
N GLY A 18 -7.66 3.34 -12.68
CA GLY A 18 -7.72 1.97 -13.19
C GLY A 18 -6.38 1.24 -13.26
N SER A 19 -5.33 1.80 -12.69
CA SER A 19 -3.97 1.27 -12.84
C SER A 19 -3.48 0.55 -11.61
N THR A 20 -2.68 -0.49 -11.83
CA THR A 20 -1.90 -1.17 -10.79
C THR A 20 -0.38 -0.98 -11.03
N VAL A 21 -0.03 -0.05 -11.91
CA VAL A 21 1.39 0.22 -12.22
C VAL A 21 2.00 1.09 -11.13
N ILE A 22 3.10 0.60 -10.56
CA ILE A 22 3.86 1.36 -9.56
C ILE A 22 4.76 2.34 -10.31
N ARG A 23 4.41 3.63 -10.28
CA ARG A 23 5.20 4.67 -10.94
C ARG A 23 6.51 4.86 -10.20
N LYS A 24 7.51 5.41 -10.88
CA LYS A 24 8.87 5.55 -10.35
C LYS A 24 8.91 6.24 -8.98
N ALA A 25 8.21 7.35 -8.83
CA ALA A 25 8.18 8.09 -7.56
C ALA A 25 7.58 7.26 -6.43
N GLU A 26 6.56 6.45 -6.73
CA GLU A 26 5.92 5.57 -5.76
C GLU A 26 6.81 4.38 -5.44
N GLY A 27 7.52 3.86 -6.44
CA GLY A 27 8.50 2.77 -6.25
C GLY A 27 9.62 3.16 -5.28
N ALA A 28 10.06 4.42 -5.32
CA ALA A 28 11.06 4.92 -4.40
C ALA A 28 10.59 4.84 -2.94
N LYS A 29 9.29 5.09 -2.69
CA LYS A 29 8.72 4.96 -1.35
C LYS A 29 8.77 3.51 -0.86
N ILE A 30 8.48 2.56 -1.75
CA ILE A 30 8.52 1.14 -1.41
C ILE A 30 9.95 0.70 -1.11
N GLU A 31 10.92 1.21 -1.87
CA GLU A 31 12.34 0.92 -1.62
C GLU A 31 12.78 1.43 -0.25
N ARG A 32 12.38 2.65 0.11
CA ARG A 32 12.68 3.21 1.43
C ARG A 32 12.03 2.40 2.54
N LEU A 33 10.76 2.00 2.35
CA LEU A 33 10.04 1.17 3.31
C LEU A 33 10.75 -0.16 3.52
N ALA A 34 11.14 -0.83 2.42
CA ALA A 34 11.84 -2.10 2.50
C ALA A 34 13.16 -1.97 3.25
N GLN A 35 13.94 -0.93 2.95
CA GLN A 35 15.22 -0.71 3.62
C GLN A 35 15.03 -0.48 5.12
N TRP A 36 14.03 0.34 5.48
CA TRP A 36 13.73 0.60 6.87
C TRP A 36 13.33 -0.68 7.62
N MET A 37 12.52 -1.52 6.98
CA MET A 37 12.12 -2.81 7.57
C MET A 37 13.28 -3.76 7.75
N LYS A 38 14.27 -3.74 6.84
CA LYS A 38 15.49 -4.55 7.01
C LYS A 38 16.32 -4.07 8.19
N ASP A 39 16.40 -2.75 8.36
CA ASP A 39 17.14 -2.14 9.46
C ASP A 39 16.40 -2.27 10.80
N ASN A 40 15.10 -2.56 10.77
CA ASN A 40 14.24 -2.66 11.94
C ASN A 40 13.44 -3.96 11.90
N PRO A 41 14.10 -5.12 12.12
CA PRO A 41 13.49 -6.43 11.83
C PRO A 41 12.33 -6.82 12.74
N SER A 42 12.07 -6.09 13.81
CA SER A 42 10.95 -6.39 14.71
C SER A 42 9.63 -5.74 14.26
N TYR A 43 9.63 -5.00 13.15
CA TYR A 43 8.43 -4.36 12.62
C TYR A 43 7.86 -5.16 11.45
N ASN A 44 6.53 -5.18 11.36
CA ASN A 44 5.82 -5.77 10.23
C ASN A 44 5.05 -4.66 9.53
N VAL A 45 4.55 -4.93 8.31
CA VAL A 45 3.76 -3.96 7.56
C VAL A 45 2.41 -4.57 7.22
N THR A 46 1.36 -3.75 7.31
CA THR A 46 0.03 -4.08 6.82
C THR A 46 -0.26 -3.22 5.60
N LEU A 47 -0.56 -3.86 4.49
CA LEU A 47 -0.92 -3.21 3.24
C LEU A 47 -2.43 -3.27 3.08
N VAL A 48 -3.07 -2.14 2.80
CA VAL A 48 -4.50 -2.12 2.48
C VAL A 48 -4.70 -1.40 1.16
N GLY A 49 -5.27 -2.11 0.19
CA GLY A 49 -5.56 -1.55 -1.13
C GLY A 49 -6.93 -0.88 -1.16
N TYR A 50 -7.03 0.22 -1.89
CA TYR A 50 -8.25 1.01 -2.07
C TYR A 50 -8.42 1.41 -3.52
N ALA A 51 -9.66 1.71 -3.89
CA ALA A 51 -10.00 2.29 -5.18
C ALA A 51 -10.91 3.50 -4.95
N ASP A 52 -10.79 4.53 -5.79
CA ASP A 52 -11.64 5.70 -5.66
C ASP A 52 -13.06 5.37 -6.09
N ARG A 53 -14.02 6.02 -5.43
CA ARG A 53 -15.46 5.75 -5.62
C ARG A 53 -16.00 6.36 -6.89
N GLU A 54 -15.34 7.37 -7.43
CA GLU A 54 -15.88 8.13 -8.57
C GLU A 54 -15.56 7.50 -9.94
N THR A 55 -14.68 6.50 -9.99
CA THR A 55 -14.36 5.81 -11.24
C THR A 55 -14.57 4.31 -11.10
N GLY A 56 -14.83 3.65 -12.22
CA GLY A 56 -15.05 2.20 -12.25
C GLY A 56 -16.40 1.79 -11.69
N THR A 57 -16.52 0.52 -11.38
CA THR A 57 -17.70 -0.09 -10.77
C THR A 57 -17.36 -0.66 -9.42
N ALA A 58 -18.36 -0.87 -8.56
CA ALA A 58 -18.12 -1.44 -7.24
C ALA A 58 -17.38 -2.80 -7.33
N ALA A 59 -17.84 -3.69 -8.18
CA ALA A 59 -17.23 -5.01 -8.36
C ALA A 59 -15.80 -4.91 -8.92
N GLY A 60 -15.60 -4.04 -9.92
CA GLY A 60 -14.28 -3.80 -10.52
C GLY A 60 -13.32 -3.18 -9.52
N ASN A 61 -13.81 -2.30 -8.66
CA ASN A 61 -12.99 -1.63 -7.66
C ASN A 61 -12.53 -2.59 -6.55
N VAL A 62 -13.32 -3.60 -6.21
CA VAL A 62 -12.86 -4.66 -5.30
C VAL A 62 -11.61 -5.32 -5.89
N LYS A 63 -11.69 -5.75 -7.15
CA LYS A 63 -10.58 -6.43 -7.83
C LYS A 63 -9.38 -5.50 -7.99
N LEU A 64 -9.62 -4.25 -8.34
CA LEU A 64 -8.56 -3.24 -8.51
C LEU A 64 -7.81 -3.02 -7.20
N SER A 65 -8.53 -2.88 -6.09
CA SER A 65 -7.91 -2.67 -4.78
C SER A 65 -7.10 -3.89 -4.34
N GLU A 66 -7.60 -5.09 -4.61
CA GLU A 66 -6.89 -6.34 -4.33
C GLU A 66 -5.57 -6.39 -5.10
N ASN A 67 -5.63 -6.11 -6.41
CA ASN A 67 -4.46 -6.15 -7.27
C ASN A 67 -3.44 -5.07 -6.92
N ARG A 68 -3.89 -3.89 -6.47
CA ARG A 68 -2.98 -2.83 -6.00
C ARG A 68 -2.20 -3.30 -4.77
N ALA A 69 -2.88 -3.88 -3.78
CA ALA A 69 -2.20 -4.43 -2.61
C ALA A 69 -1.22 -5.54 -3.01
N LYS A 70 -1.62 -6.38 -3.96
CA LYS A 70 -0.80 -7.49 -4.45
C LYS A 70 0.51 -7.00 -5.08
N VAL A 71 0.47 -6.01 -5.96
CA VAL A 71 1.68 -5.54 -6.63
C VAL A 71 2.66 -4.88 -5.66
N VAL A 72 2.15 -4.20 -4.62
CA VAL A 72 3.02 -3.62 -3.59
C VAL A 72 3.66 -4.73 -2.76
N LYS A 73 2.88 -5.75 -2.38
CA LYS A 73 3.43 -6.91 -1.65
C LYS A 73 4.51 -7.61 -2.46
N GLU A 74 4.24 -7.87 -3.75
CA GLU A 74 5.21 -8.52 -4.63
C GLU A 74 6.50 -7.73 -4.70
N ARG A 75 6.39 -6.40 -4.77
CA ARG A 75 7.57 -5.54 -4.83
C ARG A 75 8.38 -5.61 -3.54
N LEU A 76 7.74 -5.61 -2.39
CA LEU A 76 8.43 -5.75 -1.10
C LEU A 76 9.15 -7.10 -1.02
N VAL A 77 8.52 -8.17 -1.47
CA VAL A 77 9.14 -9.50 -1.50
C VAL A 77 10.37 -9.50 -2.40
N GLU A 78 10.28 -8.90 -3.59
CA GLU A 78 11.42 -8.75 -4.50
C GLU A 78 12.57 -8.00 -3.85
N LEU A 79 12.26 -7.03 -3.00
CA LEU A 79 13.25 -6.22 -2.30
C LEU A 79 13.80 -6.93 -1.06
N GLY A 80 13.35 -8.16 -0.78
CA GLY A 80 13.91 -9.00 0.25
C GLY A 80 13.14 -9.06 1.57
N ILE A 81 11.89 -8.54 1.60
CA ILE A 81 11.07 -8.62 2.81
C ILE A 81 10.32 -9.96 2.79
N PRO A 82 10.48 -10.80 3.84
CA PRO A 82 9.75 -12.08 3.91
C PRO A 82 8.24 -11.86 3.96
N GLU A 83 7.49 -12.76 3.32
CA GLU A 83 6.03 -12.68 3.32
C GLU A 83 5.43 -12.70 4.73
N SER A 84 6.10 -13.39 5.66
CA SER A 84 5.64 -13.47 7.05
C SER A 84 5.60 -12.12 7.76
N ARG A 85 6.27 -11.10 7.21
CA ARG A 85 6.27 -9.75 7.76
C ARG A 85 5.27 -8.82 7.05
N ILE A 86 4.49 -9.34 6.10
CA ILE A 86 3.60 -8.53 5.28
C ILE A 86 2.19 -9.10 5.39
N ALA A 87 1.28 -8.33 5.99
CA ALA A 87 -0.16 -8.62 5.95
C ALA A 87 -0.77 -7.75 4.86
N SER A 88 -1.80 -8.26 4.17
CA SER A 88 -2.46 -7.48 3.13
C SER A 88 -3.97 -7.66 3.17
N ALA A 89 -4.68 -6.59 2.82
CA ALA A 89 -6.12 -6.57 2.74
C ALA A 89 -6.53 -5.59 1.64
N PHE A 90 -7.80 -5.56 1.30
CA PHE A 90 -8.33 -4.63 0.31
C PHE A 90 -9.78 -4.28 0.66
N LYS A 91 -10.19 -3.07 0.31
CA LYS A 91 -11.49 -2.51 0.71
C LYS A 91 -12.35 -2.10 -0.49
N GLY A 92 -11.88 -2.28 -1.73
CA GLY A 92 -12.59 -1.78 -2.90
C GLY A 92 -12.78 -0.27 -2.79
N ASP A 93 -13.99 0.20 -3.04
CA ASP A 93 -14.36 1.60 -2.85
C ASP A 93 -15.26 1.85 -1.64
N THR A 94 -15.40 0.85 -0.77
CA THR A 94 -16.30 0.93 0.40
C THR A 94 -15.77 1.86 1.48
N VAL A 95 -14.46 2.06 1.53
CA VAL A 95 -13.81 2.99 2.46
C VAL A 95 -12.98 3.96 1.64
N GLN A 96 -13.11 5.24 1.94
CA GLN A 96 -12.35 6.29 1.25
C GLN A 96 -11.47 6.98 2.29
N PRO A 97 -10.19 6.56 2.42
CA PRO A 97 -9.32 7.09 3.47
C PRO A 97 -8.97 8.56 3.33
N PHE A 98 -9.14 9.13 2.15
CA PHE A 98 -8.84 10.54 1.89
C PHE A 98 -10.07 11.28 1.40
N ALA A 99 -10.15 12.57 1.71
CA ALA A 99 -11.24 13.44 1.24
C ALA A 99 -11.14 13.68 -0.27
N GLU A 100 -9.92 13.82 -0.79
CA GLU A 100 -9.70 14.01 -2.23
C GLU A 100 -9.85 12.68 -2.95
N ASN A 101 -10.74 12.63 -3.93
CA ASN A 101 -11.06 11.38 -4.62
C ASN A 101 -9.83 10.68 -5.20
N GLU A 102 -8.94 11.41 -5.87
CA GLU A 102 -7.77 10.84 -6.53
C GLU A 102 -6.77 10.20 -5.55
N LYS A 103 -6.78 10.62 -4.30
CA LYS A 103 -5.90 10.05 -3.28
C LYS A 103 -6.40 8.68 -2.76
N ASN A 104 -7.61 8.31 -3.12
CA ASN A 104 -8.16 6.99 -2.75
C ASN A 104 -7.70 5.87 -3.70
N ARG A 105 -6.92 6.20 -4.72
CA ARG A 105 -6.21 5.24 -5.57
C ARG A 105 -4.89 4.92 -4.87
N VAL A 106 -4.96 4.09 -3.84
CA VAL A 106 -3.85 4.01 -2.90
C VAL A 106 -3.71 2.63 -2.26
N VAL A 107 -2.48 2.28 -1.88
CA VAL A 107 -2.20 1.22 -0.94
C VAL A 107 -1.57 1.87 0.28
N THR A 108 -2.22 1.78 1.42
CA THR A 108 -1.64 2.27 2.67
C THR A 108 -0.68 1.20 3.21
N CYS A 109 0.50 1.64 3.61
CA CYS A 109 1.55 0.76 4.14
C CYS A 109 1.80 1.18 5.58
N THR A 110 1.19 0.46 6.53
CA THR A 110 1.24 0.81 7.95
C THR A 110 2.18 -0.13 8.68
N LEU A 111 3.21 0.43 9.29
CA LEU A 111 4.19 -0.32 10.09
C LEU A 111 3.68 -0.49 11.52
N GLU A 112 3.99 -1.64 12.11
CA GLU A 112 3.63 -1.93 13.50
C GLU A 112 4.51 -3.01 14.15
#